data_56dfdcc18b9fbe67fbc05643f2f53bf1
#
_entry.id   56dfdcc18b9fbe67fbc05643f2f53bf1
#
_cell.length_a   1.000
_cell.length_b   1.000
_cell.length_c   1.000
_cell.angle_alpha   90.00
_cell.angle_beta   90.00
_cell.angle_gamma   90.00
#
_symmetry.space_group_name_H-M   'P 1'
#
loop_
_entity.id
_entity.type
_entity.pdbx_description
1 polymer ?
#
loop_
_entity_poly.entity_id
_entity_poly.type
_entity_poly.pdbx_seq_one_letter_code
_entity_poly.pdbx_strand_id
1 'polypeptide(L)'
;MFYHPVNGSIPIDRTTMDYVAFGIGEQPLILIPGLGEGMQTVKGTALPMALMYRSLAKDFRVYMFSRRTVMPETFSTAEMAEDLYYAMQQLGISSANVVGVSLGGMVVQHLAIQHPEAVKKLILCVTLPCPNDVLVDCLSRWIDMARINKFGSILTDTAIHSYTDSFLRKSLWFYKLFAGLYRTKHADRFITMAKAGIAHTALEGLANISCPTLIIGGRHDKIVTGEASEQLHSMIPNSELYLYEDYGHGLYEEAPDFWKRVKEFFI
;
A
#
# COMPACT_ATOMS: atom_id res chain seq x y z
N MET A 1 -3.46 24.76 11.10
CA MET A 1 -4.67 24.47 10.31
C MET A 1 -4.98 23.00 10.49
N PHE A 2 -6.13 22.65 11.05
CA PHE A 2 -6.54 21.26 11.21
C PHE A 2 -7.15 20.80 9.87
N TYR A 3 -6.56 19.77 9.26
CA TYR A 3 -7.00 19.22 7.98
C TYR A 3 -8.25 18.33 8.08
N HIS A 4 -9.19 18.66 9.00
CA HIS A 4 -10.44 17.92 9.24
C HIS A 4 -10.24 16.38 9.33
N PRO A 5 -9.38 15.90 10.26
CA PRO A 5 -9.11 14.47 10.40
C PRO A 5 -10.34 13.74 10.93
N VAL A 6 -10.71 12.65 10.25
CA VAL A 6 -11.85 11.80 10.58
C VAL A 6 -11.36 10.35 10.67
N ASN A 7 -11.75 9.65 11.73
CA ASN A 7 -11.67 8.20 11.80
C ASN A 7 -13.06 7.63 11.52
N GLY A 8 -13.15 6.69 10.60
CA GLY A 8 -14.40 6.04 10.25
C GLY A 8 -14.26 4.54 10.12
N SER A 9 -15.38 3.86 10.04
CA SER A 9 -15.46 2.42 9.82
C SER A 9 -16.70 2.12 8.97
N ILE A 10 -16.54 1.29 7.95
CA ILE A 10 -17.59 0.91 7.00
C ILE A 10 -17.97 -0.54 7.32
N PRO A 11 -19.24 -0.83 7.60
CA PRO A 11 -19.71 -2.21 7.70
C PRO A 11 -19.57 -2.91 6.35
N ILE A 12 -19.02 -4.12 6.38
CA ILE A 12 -18.90 -4.98 5.19
C ILE A 12 -19.13 -6.43 5.63
N ASP A 13 -20.17 -7.06 5.10
CA ASP A 13 -20.64 -8.37 5.55
C ASP A 13 -20.79 -8.44 7.09
N ARG A 14 -20.04 -9.33 7.75
CA ARG A 14 -20.05 -9.53 9.21
C ARG A 14 -18.85 -8.87 9.92
N THR A 15 -18.16 -7.97 9.25
CA THR A 15 -16.98 -7.27 9.76
C THR A 15 -17.01 -5.79 9.41
N THR A 16 -15.90 -5.11 9.57
CA THR A 16 -15.76 -3.70 9.23
C THR A 16 -14.45 -3.44 8.47
N MET A 17 -14.45 -2.36 7.71
CA MET A 17 -13.29 -1.80 7.07
C MET A 17 -13.05 -0.40 7.64
N ASP A 18 -11.95 -0.24 8.39
CA ASP A 18 -11.60 1.04 8.98
C ASP A 18 -10.99 1.96 7.93
N TYR A 19 -11.23 3.26 8.06
CA TYR A 19 -10.58 4.27 7.24
C TYR A 19 -10.26 5.53 8.04
N VAL A 20 -9.35 6.32 7.51
CA VAL A 20 -9.12 7.70 7.94
C VAL A 20 -9.30 8.62 6.75
N ALA A 21 -9.85 9.81 7.01
CA ALA A 21 -9.97 10.85 6.00
C ALA A 21 -9.44 12.19 6.57
N PHE A 22 -8.74 12.96 5.73
CA PHE A 22 -8.20 14.26 6.08
C PHE A 22 -7.92 15.10 4.83
N GLY A 23 -7.71 16.38 5.03
CA GLY A 23 -7.42 17.31 3.93
C GLY A 23 -8.57 18.25 3.63
N ILE A 24 -8.24 19.36 2.95
CA ILE A 24 -9.15 20.48 2.67
C ILE A 24 -9.46 20.66 1.17
N GLY A 25 -8.78 19.87 0.30
CA GLY A 25 -9.08 19.84 -1.12
C GLY A 25 -10.39 19.13 -1.42
N GLU A 26 -10.93 19.35 -2.60
CA GLU A 26 -12.18 18.74 -3.05
C GLU A 26 -11.96 17.41 -3.76
N GLN A 27 -10.80 17.23 -4.40
CA GLN A 27 -10.50 16.01 -5.15
C GLN A 27 -10.17 14.84 -4.21
N PRO A 28 -10.87 13.70 -4.32
CA PRO A 28 -10.52 12.50 -3.57
C PRO A 28 -9.16 11.95 -4.00
N LEU A 29 -8.32 11.65 -3.01
CA LEU A 29 -7.07 10.91 -3.16
C LEU A 29 -7.09 9.71 -2.23
N ILE A 30 -7.01 8.51 -2.80
CA ILE A 30 -7.02 7.25 -2.05
C ILE A 30 -5.58 6.74 -1.91
N LEU A 31 -5.17 6.44 -0.68
CA LEU A 31 -3.89 5.82 -0.37
C LEU A 31 -4.14 4.41 0.18
N ILE A 32 -3.60 3.40 -0.50
CA ILE A 32 -3.72 1.99 -0.09
C ILE A 32 -2.33 1.49 0.36
N PRO A 33 -2.15 1.27 1.67
CA PRO A 33 -0.87 0.86 2.23
C PRO A 33 -0.52 -0.61 1.91
N GLY A 34 0.75 -0.95 2.10
CA GLY A 34 1.28 -2.29 1.93
C GLY A 34 0.88 -3.27 3.05
N LEU A 35 1.61 -4.39 3.13
CA LEU A 35 1.33 -5.51 4.03
C LEU A 35 1.42 -5.13 5.52
N GLY A 36 2.21 -4.12 5.88
CA GLY A 36 2.34 -3.66 7.27
C GLY A 36 1.01 -3.28 7.93
N GLU A 37 0.03 -2.82 7.13
CA GLU A 37 -1.33 -2.55 7.57
C GLU A 37 -2.04 -3.82 8.10
N GLY A 38 -1.61 -5.01 7.69
CA GLY A 38 -2.10 -6.28 8.23
C GLY A 38 -1.86 -6.46 9.73
N MET A 39 -0.85 -5.80 10.28
CA MET A 39 -0.51 -5.85 11.70
C MET A 39 -1.34 -4.87 12.55
N GLN A 40 -1.78 -3.77 11.98
CA GLN A 40 -2.57 -2.72 12.65
C GLN A 40 -3.36 -1.91 11.63
N THR A 41 -4.67 -1.75 11.88
CA THR A 41 -5.52 -0.92 11.02
C THR A 41 -5.22 0.57 11.20
N VAL A 42 -5.67 1.40 10.26
CA VAL A 42 -5.52 2.85 10.32
C VAL A 42 -6.40 3.51 11.40
N LYS A 43 -7.19 2.73 12.14
CA LYS A 43 -8.10 3.24 13.17
C LYS A 43 -7.37 4.09 14.22
N GLY A 44 -7.88 5.28 14.45
CA GLY A 44 -7.31 6.21 15.42
C GLY A 44 -6.13 7.04 14.93
N THR A 45 -5.68 6.84 13.66
CA THR A 45 -4.48 7.51 13.13
C THR A 45 -4.77 8.76 12.30
N ALA A 46 -6.02 9.23 12.21
CA ALA A 46 -6.38 10.33 11.32
C ALA A 46 -5.56 11.60 11.53
N LEU A 47 -5.33 12.02 12.79
CA LEU A 47 -4.55 13.21 13.09
C LEU A 47 -3.05 13.04 12.76
N PRO A 48 -2.34 12.00 13.22
CA PRO A 48 -0.94 11.80 12.80
C PRO A 48 -0.78 11.63 11.29
N MET A 49 -1.72 10.96 10.59
CA MET A 49 -1.68 10.86 9.12
C MET A 49 -1.87 12.22 8.45
N ALA A 50 -2.80 13.05 8.93
CA ALA A 50 -3.00 14.40 8.41
C ALA A 50 -1.75 15.28 8.54
N LEU A 51 -0.97 15.10 9.61
CA LEU A 51 0.30 15.83 9.81
C LEU A 51 1.42 15.25 8.93
N MET A 52 1.51 13.93 8.81
CA MET A 52 2.51 13.25 7.97
C MET A 52 2.31 13.60 6.50
N TYR A 53 1.09 13.51 5.99
CA TYR A 53 0.72 13.79 4.59
C TYR A 53 0.22 15.21 4.37
N ARG A 54 0.68 16.18 5.18
CA ARG A 54 0.22 17.58 5.11
C ARG A 54 0.43 18.25 3.74
N SER A 55 1.41 17.80 2.97
CA SER A 55 1.66 18.29 1.60
C SER A 55 0.51 17.90 0.65
N LEU A 56 -0.04 16.71 0.80
CA LEU A 56 -1.21 16.23 0.05
C LEU A 56 -2.51 16.79 0.60
N ALA A 57 -2.63 16.88 1.94
CA ALA A 57 -3.83 17.35 2.63
C ALA A 57 -4.24 18.80 2.32
N LYS A 58 -3.35 19.60 1.74
CA LYS A 58 -3.63 20.96 1.26
C LYS A 58 -4.45 20.99 -0.02
N ASP A 59 -4.24 20.01 -0.90
CA ASP A 59 -4.75 20.02 -2.27
C ASP A 59 -5.82 18.96 -2.50
N PHE A 60 -5.84 17.90 -1.68
CA PHE A 60 -6.74 16.77 -1.81
C PHE A 60 -7.56 16.50 -0.55
N ARG A 61 -8.70 15.82 -0.73
CA ARG A 61 -9.37 15.10 0.34
C ARG A 61 -8.80 13.67 0.34
N VAL A 62 -7.89 13.41 1.28
CA VAL A 62 -7.14 12.16 1.35
C VAL A 62 -7.93 11.13 2.15
N TYR A 63 -8.03 9.92 1.61
CA TYR A 63 -8.60 8.74 2.28
C TYR A 63 -7.54 7.64 2.33
N MET A 64 -7.37 7.04 3.49
CA MET A 64 -6.53 5.85 3.64
C MET A 64 -7.40 4.73 4.21
N PHE A 65 -7.51 3.62 3.48
CA PHE A 65 -8.34 2.49 3.86
C PHE A 65 -7.49 1.34 4.39
N SER A 66 -7.95 0.72 5.49
CA SER A 66 -7.55 -0.61 5.91
C SER A 66 -8.28 -1.66 5.07
N ARG A 67 -7.81 -2.91 5.10
CA ARG A 67 -8.61 -4.07 4.68
C ARG A 67 -9.56 -4.45 5.81
N ARG A 68 -10.42 -5.45 5.58
CA ARG A 68 -11.36 -5.98 6.59
C ARG A 68 -10.66 -6.21 7.93
N THR A 69 -11.31 -5.86 9.02
CA THR A 69 -10.79 -6.09 10.39
C THR A 69 -10.69 -7.59 10.69
N VAL A 70 -11.69 -8.35 10.26
CA VAL A 70 -11.69 -9.82 10.29
C VAL A 70 -11.74 -10.30 8.85
N MET A 71 -10.74 -11.07 8.43
CA MET A 71 -10.64 -11.62 7.07
C MET A 71 -11.05 -13.09 7.03
N PRO A 72 -11.58 -13.58 5.90
CA PRO A 72 -11.68 -15.00 5.62
C PRO A 72 -10.31 -15.66 5.64
N GLU A 73 -10.26 -16.98 5.76
CA GLU A 73 -9.00 -17.74 5.71
C GLU A 73 -8.28 -17.58 4.36
N THR A 74 -9.06 -17.48 3.28
CA THR A 74 -8.60 -17.15 1.93
C THR A 74 -9.26 -15.86 1.49
N PHE A 75 -8.47 -14.91 1.01
CA PHE A 75 -8.96 -13.61 0.56
C PHE A 75 -7.96 -13.02 -0.43
N SER A 76 -8.32 -12.95 -1.70
CA SER A 76 -7.45 -12.51 -2.79
C SER A 76 -7.30 -10.99 -2.84
N THR A 77 -6.29 -10.52 -3.56
CA THR A 77 -6.11 -9.09 -3.86
C THR A 77 -7.24 -8.53 -4.74
N ALA A 78 -7.88 -9.36 -5.55
CA ALA A 78 -9.05 -9.00 -6.33
C ALA A 78 -10.29 -8.77 -5.42
N GLU A 79 -10.52 -9.65 -4.45
CA GLU A 79 -11.61 -9.45 -3.48
C GLU A 79 -11.35 -8.24 -2.57
N MET A 80 -10.08 -7.96 -2.23
CA MET A 80 -9.72 -6.71 -1.51
C MET A 80 -10.03 -5.46 -2.35
N ALA A 81 -9.92 -5.53 -3.69
CA ALA A 81 -10.28 -4.45 -4.58
C ALA A 81 -11.80 -4.22 -4.63
N GLU A 82 -12.60 -5.29 -4.65
CA GLU A 82 -14.07 -5.19 -4.54
C GLU A 82 -14.50 -4.53 -3.23
N ASP A 83 -13.86 -4.91 -2.11
CA ASP A 83 -14.10 -4.25 -0.82
C ASP A 83 -13.76 -2.76 -0.85
N LEU A 84 -12.66 -2.40 -1.49
CA LEU A 84 -12.27 -1.00 -1.64
C LEU A 84 -13.28 -0.22 -2.49
N TYR A 85 -13.72 -0.80 -3.60
CA TYR A 85 -14.74 -0.20 -4.44
C TYR A 85 -16.06 -0.02 -3.67
N TYR A 86 -16.51 -1.05 -2.96
CA TYR A 86 -17.67 -0.95 -2.08
C TYR A 86 -17.52 0.18 -1.05
N ALA A 87 -16.36 0.27 -0.40
CA ALA A 87 -16.09 1.33 0.58
C ALA A 87 -16.12 2.74 -0.05
N MET A 88 -15.59 2.90 -1.27
CA MET A 88 -15.70 4.14 -2.02
C MET A 88 -17.17 4.52 -2.25
N GLN A 89 -18.00 3.57 -2.70
CA GLN A 89 -19.43 3.82 -2.93
C GLN A 89 -20.18 4.23 -1.65
N GLN A 90 -19.87 3.58 -0.50
CA GLN A 90 -20.47 3.93 0.79
C GLN A 90 -20.13 5.36 1.25
N LEU A 91 -19.00 5.89 0.80
CA LEU A 91 -18.57 7.27 1.11
C LEU A 91 -18.95 8.28 0.01
N GLY A 92 -19.68 7.86 -1.03
CA GLY A 92 -20.07 8.70 -2.15
C GLY A 92 -18.88 9.10 -3.06
N ILE A 93 -17.80 8.33 -3.03
CA ILE A 93 -16.62 8.54 -3.87
C ILE A 93 -16.82 7.77 -5.18
N SER A 94 -17.35 8.42 -6.20
CA SER A 94 -17.56 7.81 -7.50
C SER A 94 -16.26 7.58 -8.29
N SER A 95 -15.27 8.45 -8.11
CA SER A 95 -13.99 8.37 -8.80
C SER A 95 -12.90 9.13 -8.02
N ALA A 96 -11.67 8.62 -8.01
CA ALA A 96 -10.56 9.20 -7.25
C ALA A 96 -9.21 9.06 -7.96
N ASN A 97 -8.24 9.87 -7.55
CA ASN A 97 -6.82 9.57 -7.75
C ASN A 97 -6.42 8.47 -6.75
N VAL A 98 -5.64 7.50 -7.18
CA VAL A 98 -5.33 6.31 -6.35
C VAL A 98 -3.83 6.06 -6.30
N VAL A 99 -3.30 5.84 -5.10
CA VAL A 99 -1.92 5.38 -4.87
C VAL A 99 -1.98 4.03 -4.16
N GLY A 100 -1.37 3.04 -4.74
CA GLY A 100 -1.15 1.74 -4.10
C GLY A 100 0.32 1.46 -3.85
N VAL A 101 0.67 1.14 -2.61
CA VAL A 101 2.04 0.83 -2.21
C VAL A 101 2.18 -0.66 -1.94
N SER A 102 3.14 -1.34 -2.58
CA SER A 102 3.44 -2.75 -2.35
C SER A 102 2.19 -3.63 -2.53
N LEU A 103 1.76 -4.39 -1.52
CA LEU A 103 0.49 -5.14 -1.54
C LEU A 103 -0.72 -4.24 -1.88
N GLY A 104 -0.69 -2.97 -1.45
CA GLY A 104 -1.71 -1.99 -1.85
C GLY A 104 -1.71 -1.75 -3.34
N GLY A 105 -0.54 -1.75 -3.98
CA GLY A 105 -0.40 -1.69 -5.44
C GLY A 105 -1.04 -2.89 -6.15
N MET A 106 -0.89 -4.09 -5.60
CA MET A 106 -1.54 -5.30 -6.12
C MET A 106 -3.08 -5.19 -6.07
N VAL A 107 -3.61 -4.61 -4.98
CA VAL A 107 -5.06 -4.40 -4.82
C VAL A 107 -5.58 -3.37 -5.82
N VAL A 108 -4.90 -2.22 -5.96
CA VAL A 108 -5.40 -1.16 -6.85
C VAL A 108 -5.21 -1.45 -8.34
N GLN A 109 -4.34 -2.41 -8.72
CA GLN A 109 -4.33 -2.98 -10.07
C GLN A 109 -5.69 -3.61 -10.38
N HIS A 110 -6.20 -4.47 -9.50
CA HIS A 110 -7.53 -5.06 -9.67
C HIS A 110 -8.65 -4.02 -9.65
N LEU A 111 -8.56 -3.00 -8.78
CA LEU A 111 -9.53 -1.90 -8.79
C LEU A 111 -9.58 -1.22 -10.17
N ALA A 112 -8.42 -0.90 -10.74
CA ALA A 112 -8.35 -0.23 -12.05
C ALA A 112 -8.80 -1.13 -13.22
N ILE A 113 -8.65 -2.45 -13.07
CA ILE A 113 -9.10 -3.45 -14.07
C ILE A 113 -10.61 -3.68 -13.98
N GLN A 114 -11.15 -3.87 -12.77
CA GLN A 114 -12.54 -4.25 -12.53
C GLN A 114 -13.49 -3.05 -12.54
N HIS A 115 -13.00 -1.88 -12.08
CA HIS A 115 -13.77 -0.64 -11.93
C HIS A 115 -13.02 0.56 -12.52
N PRO A 116 -12.72 0.57 -13.82
CA PRO A 116 -11.94 1.63 -14.46
C PRO A 116 -12.54 3.03 -14.28
N GLU A 117 -13.87 3.13 -14.16
CA GLU A 117 -14.58 4.39 -13.89
C GLU A 117 -14.26 4.99 -12.51
N ALA A 118 -13.85 4.16 -11.56
CA ALA A 118 -13.52 4.59 -10.18
C ALA A 118 -12.12 5.19 -10.06
N VAL A 119 -11.26 5.06 -11.07
CA VAL A 119 -9.85 5.47 -11.02
C VAL A 119 -9.57 6.56 -12.06
N LYS A 120 -9.30 7.79 -11.59
CA LYS A 120 -8.95 8.92 -12.49
C LYS A 120 -7.51 8.83 -12.97
N LYS A 121 -6.58 8.73 -12.05
CA LYS A 121 -5.15 8.52 -12.27
C LYS A 121 -4.63 7.53 -11.23
N LEU A 122 -3.69 6.70 -11.59
CA LEU A 122 -3.16 5.61 -10.79
C LEU A 122 -1.67 5.78 -10.53
N ILE A 123 -1.23 5.57 -9.28
CA ILE A 123 0.18 5.38 -8.96
C ILE A 123 0.38 3.98 -8.39
N LEU A 124 1.26 3.21 -9.01
CA LEU A 124 1.72 1.90 -8.57
C LEU A 124 3.14 2.05 -8.00
N CYS A 125 3.30 1.96 -6.69
CA CYS A 125 4.56 2.17 -6.02
C CYS A 125 5.09 0.87 -5.42
N VAL A 126 6.33 0.49 -5.76
CA VAL A 126 7.07 -0.68 -5.25
C VAL A 126 6.21 -1.94 -5.21
N THR A 127 5.61 -2.27 -6.35
CA THR A 127 4.67 -3.39 -6.51
C THR A 127 4.99 -4.20 -7.77
N LEU A 128 4.25 -5.27 -8.02
CA LEU A 128 4.50 -6.19 -9.13
C LEU A 128 3.19 -6.72 -9.74
N PRO A 129 3.21 -7.23 -10.99
CA PRO A 129 2.03 -7.76 -11.67
C PRO A 129 1.68 -9.19 -11.27
N CYS A 130 2.67 -9.95 -10.83
CA CYS A 130 2.56 -11.32 -10.33
C CYS A 130 3.78 -11.63 -9.45
N PRO A 131 3.71 -12.62 -8.54
CA PRO A 131 4.80 -12.95 -7.65
C PRO A 131 6.07 -13.39 -8.41
N ASN A 132 7.21 -12.98 -7.89
CA ASN A 132 8.53 -13.54 -8.23
C ASN A 132 9.08 -14.31 -7.02
N ASP A 133 10.16 -15.07 -7.24
CA ASP A 133 10.77 -15.90 -6.19
C ASP A 133 11.20 -15.08 -4.97
N VAL A 134 11.69 -13.85 -5.17
CA VAL A 134 12.14 -12.95 -4.10
C VAL A 134 10.97 -12.59 -3.17
N LEU A 135 9.81 -12.21 -3.74
CA LEU A 135 8.61 -11.93 -2.96
C LEU A 135 8.11 -13.18 -2.22
N VAL A 136 8.04 -14.32 -2.93
CA VAL A 136 7.54 -15.58 -2.35
C VAL A 136 8.39 -15.99 -1.15
N ASP A 137 9.70 -15.96 -1.26
CA ASP A 137 10.63 -16.29 -0.17
C ASP A 137 10.49 -15.30 1.01
N CYS A 138 10.40 -14.00 0.71
CA CYS A 138 10.24 -12.97 1.72
C CYS A 138 8.92 -13.13 2.51
N LEU A 139 7.80 -13.26 1.80
CA LEU A 139 6.48 -13.38 2.44
C LEU A 139 6.31 -14.73 3.16
N SER A 140 6.85 -15.83 2.62
CA SER A 140 6.82 -17.14 3.28
C SER A 140 7.56 -17.09 4.62
N ARG A 141 8.75 -16.50 4.66
CA ARG A 141 9.50 -16.29 5.88
C ARG A 141 8.73 -15.42 6.90
N TRP A 142 8.06 -14.36 6.45
CA TRP A 142 7.24 -13.52 7.34
C TRP A 142 5.99 -14.23 7.84
N ILE A 143 5.35 -15.08 7.03
CA ILE A 143 4.23 -15.94 7.46
C ILE A 143 4.68 -16.88 8.59
N ASP A 144 5.85 -17.52 8.46
CA ASP A 144 6.36 -18.42 9.50
C ASP A 144 6.69 -17.68 10.80
N MET A 145 7.27 -16.48 10.69
CA MET A 145 7.48 -15.60 11.86
C MET A 145 6.14 -15.18 12.51
N ALA A 146 5.12 -14.87 11.71
CA ALA A 146 3.79 -14.46 12.20
C ALA A 146 3.08 -15.59 12.94
N ARG A 147 3.18 -16.84 12.44
CA ARG A 147 2.61 -18.04 13.09
C ARG A 147 3.11 -18.26 14.52
N ILE A 148 4.33 -17.81 14.81
CA ILE A 148 4.94 -17.90 16.15
C ILE A 148 5.00 -16.54 16.85
N ASN A 149 4.16 -15.59 16.43
CA ASN A 149 4.04 -14.24 16.99
C ASN A 149 5.33 -13.42 17.07
N LYS A 150 6.29 -13.63 16.16
CA LYS A 150 7.55 -12.87 16.05
C LYS A 150 7.41 -11.60 15.22
N PHE A 151 6.39 -10.79 15.46
CA PHE A 151 6.13 -9.58 14.68
C PHE A 151 7.22 -8.52 14.77
N GLY A 152 7.91 -8.42 15.91
CA GLY A 152 9.07 -7.55 16.02
C GLY A 152 10.23 -7.97 15.09
N SER A 153 10.40 -9.28 14.87
CA SER A 153 11.36 -9.80 13.89
C SER A 153 10.94 -9.46 12.47
N ILE A 154 9.64 -9.53 12.15
CA ILE A 154 9.09 -9.11 10.85
C ILE A 154 9.40 -7.64 10.62
N LEU A 155 9.13 -6.74 11.59
CA LEU A 155 9.43 -5.31 11.46
C LEU A 155 10.92 -5.06 11.20
N THR A 156 11.79 -5.76 11.89
CA THR A 156 13.24 -5.62 11.71
C THR A 156 13.69 -6.15 10.34
N ASP A 157 13.19 -7.31 9.93
CA ASP A 157 13.50 -7.91 8.63
C ASP A 157 12.96 -7.05 7.48
N THR A 158 11.72 -6.53 7.61
CA THR A 158 11.14 -5.57 6.66
C THR A 158 12.03 -4.33 6.52
N ALA A 159 12.49 -3.75 7.64
CA ALA A 159 13.35 -2.58 7.59
C ALA A 159 14.66 -2.88 6.82
N ILE A 160 15.30 -4.02 7.11
CA ILE A 160 16.56 -4.43 6.46
C ILE A 160 16.39 -4.60 4.94
N HIS A 161 15.23 -5.10 4.48
CA HIS A 161 14.98 -5.32 3.06
C HIS A 161 14.40 -4.09 2.34
N SER A 162 13.87 -3.11 3.10
CA SER A 162 13.22 -1.93 2.52
C SER A 162 14.14 -0.73 2.39
N TYR A 163 14.98 -0.49 3.39
CA TYR A 163 15.70 0.79 3.50
C TYR A 163 17.15 0.70 3.05
N THR A 164 17.70 1.86 2.70
CA THR A 164 19.13 2.02 2.36
C THR A 164 20.03 1.78 3.58
N ASP A 165 21.28 1.41 3.34
CA ASP A 165 22.28 1.26 4.42
C ASP A 165 22.47 2.56 5.21
N SER A 166 22.33 3.71 4.52
CA SER A 166 22.43 5.03 5.17
C SER A 166 21.32 5.25 6.20
N PHE A 167 20.08 4.88 5.85
CA PHE A 167 18.95 4.95 6.75
C PHE A 167 19.07 3.94 7.89
N LEU A 168 19.44 2.71 7.58
CA LEU A 168 19.58 1.62 8.57
C LEU A 168 20.64 1.92 9.61
N ARG A 169 21.78 2.51 9.26
CA ARG A 169 22.80 2.93 10.23
C ARG A 169 22.23 3.86 11.31
N LYS A 170 21.22 4.66 10.99
CA LYS A 170 20.60 5.61 11.93
C LYS A 170 19.42 5.03 12.70
N SER A 171 18.66 4.10 12.09
CA SER A 171 17.34 3.67 12.57
C SER A 171 17.28 2.20 13.04
N LEU A 172 18.18 1.31 12.60
CA LEU A 172 18.10 -0.12 12.88
C LEU A 172 18.13 -0.46 14.39
N TRP A 173 18.87 0.32 15.17
CA TRP A 173 18.91 0.15 16.64
C TRP A 173 17.52 0.34 17.25
N PHE A 174 16.74 1.28 16.73
CA PHE A 174 15.37 1.54 17.16
C PHE A 174 14.47 0.34 16.85
N TYR A 175 14.50 -0.17 15.61
CA TYR A 175 13.74 -1.37 15.25
C TYR A 175 14.08 -2.57 16.14
N LYS A 176 15.36 -2.82 16.39
CA LYS A 176 15.82 -3.92 17.27
C LYS A 176 15.38 -3.74 18.72
N LEU A 177 15.45 -2.51 19.24
CA LEU A 177 15.04 -2.20 20.62
C LEU A 177 13.55 -2.46 20.85
N PHE A 178 12.71 -2.03 19.90
CA PHE A 178 11.26 -2.15 20.01
C PHE A 178 10.71 -3.49 19.49
N ALA A 179 11.49 -4.25 18.75
CA ALA A 179 11.07 -5.56 18.21
C ALA A 179 10.53 -6.51 19.30
N GLY A 180 11.19 -6.56 20.46
CA GLY A 180 10.78 -7.40 21.59
C GLY A 180 9.47 -6.97 22.26
N LEU A 181 9.07 -5.71 22.08
CA LEU A 181 7.86 -5.13 22.68
C LEU A 181 6.66 -5.16 21.74
N TYR A 182 6.91 -5.29 20.43
CA TYR A 182 5.82 -5.24 19.45
C TYR A 182 4.96 -6.50 19.53
N ARG A 183 3.66 -6.28 19.70
CA ARG A 183 2.63 -7.33 19.71
C ARG A 183 1.47 -6.89 18.81
N THR A 184 0.88 -7.84 18.10
CA THR A 184 -0.38 -7.61 17.38
C THR A 184 -1.41 -8.66 17.78
N LYS A 185 -2.68 -8.28 17.71
CA LYS A 185 -3.82 -9.19 17.84
C LYS A 185 -4.33 -9.66 16.48
N HIS A 186 -3.67 -9.24 15.40
CA HIS A 186 -4.12 -9.41 14.01
C HIS A 186 -3.20 -10.37 13.22
N ALA A 187 -2.64 -11.39 13.87
CA ALA A 187 -1.73 -12.35 13.22
C ALA A 187 -2.38 -13.02 12.01
N ASP A 188 -3.62 -13.52 12.16
CA ASP A 188 -4.35 -14.19 11.08
C ASP A 188 -4.59 -13.25 9.89
N ARG A 189 -4.94 -11.99 10.18
CA ARG A 189 -5.15 -10.95 9.17
C ARG A 189 -3.87 -10.69 8.36
N PHE A 190 -2.73 -10.54 9.03
CA PHE A 190 -1.44 -10.40 8.37
C PHE A 190 -1.11 -11.62 7.49
N ILE A 191 -1.30 -12.83 8.00
CA ILE A 191 -1.04 -14.08 7.29
C ILE A 191 -1.92 -14.20 6.05
N THR A 192 -3.22 -13.89 6.15
CA THR A 192 -4.14 -13.89 5.00
C THR A 192 -3.70 -12.90 3.94
N MET A 193 -3.32 -11.67 4.32
CA MET A 193 -2.81 -10.66 3.39
C MET A 193 -1.49 -11.08 2.72
N ALA A 194 -0.57 -11.68 3.47
CA ALA A 194 0.70 -12.18 2.92
C ALA A 194 0.46 -13.33 1.92
N LYS A 195 -0.44 -14.26 2.24
CA LYS A 195 -0.86 -15.34 1.31
C LYS A 195 -1.50 -14.75 0.04
N ALA A 196 -2.34 -13.70 0.17
CA ALA A 196 -2.91 -13.01 -0.97
C ALA A 196 -1.84 -12.38 -1.87
N GLY A 197 -0.78 -11.83 -1.29
CA GLY A 197 0.37 -11.31 -2.04
C GLY A 197 1.12 -12.40 -2.81
N ILE A 198 1.32 -13.59 -2.20
CA ILE A 198 1.94 -14.75 -2.86
C ILE A 198 1.06 -15.30 -4.01
N ALA A 199 -0.26 -15.20 -3.87
CA ALA A 199 -1.21 -15.70 -4.86
C ALA A 199 -1.67 -14.63 -5.88
N HIS A 200 -1.12 -13.41 -5.77
CA HIS A 200 -1.54 -12.29 -6.63
C HIS A 200 -1.23 -12.55 -8.10
N THR A 201 -2.16 -12.23 -8.99
CA THR A 201 -1.91 -12.10 -10.42
C THR A 201 -2.89 -11.10 -11.03
N ALA A 202 -2.36 -10.13 -11.76
CA ALA A 202 -3.13 -9.17 -12.54
C ALA A 202 -2.78 -9.22 -14.04
N LEU A 203 -1.94 -10.17 -14.45
CA LEU A 203 -1.34 -10.26 -15.80
C LEU A 203 -2.35 -10.10 -16.93
N GLU A 204 -3.48 -10.81 -16.85
CA GLU A 204 -4.49 -10.82 -17.93
C GLU A 204 -5.23 -9.48 -18.09
N GLY A 205 -5.27 -8.66 -17.03
CA GLY A 205 -6.04 -7.41 -17.00
C GLY A 205 -5.23 -6.14 -17.17
N LEU A 206 -3.89 -6.17 -17.00
CA LEU A 206 -3.07 -4.95 -16.97
C LEU A 206 -3.17 -4.11 -18.26
N ALA A 207 -3.29 -4.76 -19.41
CA ALA A 207 -3.47 -4.08 -20.69
C ALA A 207 -4.80 -3.31 -20.80
N ASN A 208 -5.77 -3.58 -19.93
CA ASN A 208 -7.06 -2.91 -19.86
C ASN A 208 -7.06 -1.67 -18.93
N ILE A 209 -5.97 -1.44 -18.20
CA ILE A 209 -5.84 -0.22 -17.38
C ILE A 209 -5.71 0.97 -18.32
N SER A 210 -6.77 1.77 -18.41
CA SER A 210 -6.91 2.87 -19.35
C SER A 210 -6.54 4.24 -18.78
N CYS A 211 -6.62 4.39 -17.44
CA CYS A 211 -6.29 5.66 -16.79
C CYS A 211 -4.79 5.96 -16.87
N PRO A 212 -4.39 7.25 -16.88
CA PRO A 212 -2.98 7.63 -16.75
C PRO A 212 -2.36 6.99 -15.51
N THR A 213 -1.25 6.27 -15.70
CA THR A 213 -0.61 5.48 -14.63
C THR A 213 0.84 5.89 -14.48
N LEU A 214 1.28 6.18 -13.25
CA LEU A 214 2.69 6.37 -12.91
C LEU A 214 3.16 5.16 -12.09
N ILE A 215 4.20 4.51 -12.57
CA ILE A 215 4.85 3.40 -11.87
C ILE A 215 6.12 3.94 -11.22
N ILE A 216 6.24 3.74 -9.91
CA ILE A 216 7.40 4.18 -9.15
C ILE A 216 8.07 2.98 -8.48
N GLY A 217 9.34 2.75 -8.78
CA GLY A 217 10.14 1.68 -8.20
C GLY A 217 11.46 2.14 -7.62
N GLY A 218 12.08 1.28 -6.82
CA GLY A 218 13.45 1.42 -6.36
C GLY A 218 14.34 0.39 -7.05
N ARG A 219 15.48 0.83 -7.60
CA ARG A 219 16.43 -0.08 -8.27
C ARG A 219 16.95 -1.17 -7.35
N HIS A 220 17.10 -0.86 -6.07
CA HIS A 220 17.61 -1.77 -5.04
C HIS A 220 16.51 -2.40 -4.18
N ASP A 221 15.28 -2.52 -4.71
CA ASP A 221 14.19 -3.19 -4.00
C ASP A 221 14.49 -4.68 -3.80
N LYS A 222 14.54 -5.11 -2.53
CA LYS A 222 14.85 -6.47 -2.12
C LYS A 222 13.59 -7.29 -1.74
N ILE A 223 12.41 -6.76 -2.02
CA ILE A 223 11.11 -7.39 -1.71
C ILE A 223 10.35 -7.73 -2.99
N VAL A 224 10.20 -6.76 -3.91
CA VAL A 224 9.50 -7.00 -5.20
C VAL A 224 10.43 -6.94 -6.40
N THR A 225 11.65 -6.47 -6.24
CA THR A 225 12.70 -6.15 -7.22
C THR A 225 12.40 -4.92 -8.09
N GLY A 226 13.47 -4.28 -8.60
CA GLY A 226 13.34 -3.11 -9.49
C GLY A 226 12.72 -3.47 -10.84
N GLU A 227 13.03 -4.67 -11.33
CA GLU A 227 12.54 -5.23 -12.60
C GLU A 227 11.02 -5.38 -12.63
N ALA A 228 10.39 -5.58 -11.47
CA ALA A 228 8.93 -5.67 -11.37
C ALA A 228 8.24 -4.38 -11.82
N SER A 229 8.84 -3.21 -11.55
CA SER A 229 8.34 -1.92 -12.03
C SER A 229 8.48 -1.77 -13.55
N GLU A 230 9.58 -2.25 -14.13
CA GLU A 230 9.79 -2.28 -15.58
C GLU A 230 8.79 -3.22 -16.26
N GLN A 231 8.53 -4.38 -15.65
CA GLN A 231 7.52 -5.33 -16.12
C GLN A 231 6.12 -4.71 -16.14
N LEU A 232 5.69 -4.06 -15.06
CA LEU A 232 4.41 -3.34 -15.00
C LEU A 232 4.30 -2.29 -16.12
N HIS A 233 5.37 -1.50 -16.32
CA HIS A 233 5.40 -0.48 -17.37
C HIS A 233 5.26 -1.09 -18.78
N SER A 234 5.88 -2.23 -19.02
CA SER A 234 5.76 -2.91 -20.31
C SER A 234 4.37 -3.46 -20.61
N MET A 235 3.53 -3.66 -19.56
CA MET A 235 2.20 -4.27 -19.66
C MET A 235 1.04 -3.28 -19.58
N ILE A 236 1.26 -2.06 -19.06
CA ILE A 236 0.22 -1.02 -18.91
C ILE A 236 0.44 0.04 -19.99
N PRO A 237 -0.43 0.13 -21.03
CA PRO A 237 -0.18 0.96 -22.21
C PRO A 237 -0.05 2.46 -21.92
N ASN A 238 -0.84 2.99 -20.99
CA ASN A 238 -0.86 4.41 -20.63
C ASN A 238 -0.09 4.67 -19.33
N SER A 239 1.16 4.20 -19.27
CA SER A 239 1.98 4.33 -18.07
C SER A 239 3.27 5.08 -18.31
N GLU A 240 3.75 5.74 -17.26
CA GLU A 240 5.08 6.32 -17.13
C GLU A 240 5.84 5.55 -16.07
N LEU A 241 7.14 5.36 -16.25
CA LEU A 241 8.02 4.70 -15.28
C LEU A 241 9.01 5.69 -14.67
N TYR A 242 9.10 5.70 -13.35
CA TYR A 242 10.16 6.38 -12.63
C TYR A 242 10.87 5.44 -11.64
N LEU A 243 12.14 5.19 -11.86
CA LEU A 243 12.99 4.39 -10.99
C LEU A 243 13.92 5.28 -10.17
N TYR A 244 13.87 5.12 -8.86
CA TYR A 244 14.84 5.72 -7.95
C TYR A 244 16.09 4.83 -7.89
N GLU A 245 17.19 5.28 -8.46
CA GLU A 245 18.42 4.48 -8.62
C GLU A 245 19.09 4.12 -7.29
N ASP A 246 18.99 4.98 -6.25
CA ASP A 246 19.67 4.80 -4.97
C ASP A 246 18.81 4.20 -3.87
N TYR A 247 17.54 3.86 -4.16
CA TYR A 247 16.57 3.44 -3.15
C TYR A 247 16.04 2.01 -3.37
N GLY A 248 15.52 1.43 -2.27
CA GLY A 248 14.83 0.14 -2.25
C GLY A 248 13.31 0.27 -2.06
N HIS A 249 12.74 -0.73 -1.43
CA HIS A 249 11.28 -0.83 -1.19
C HIS A 249 10.72 0.32 -0.34
N GLY A 250 11.52 0.89 0.57
CA GLY A 250 11.12 1.97 1.47
C GLY A 250 11.23 3.38 0.87
N LEU A 251 11.42 3.51 -0.44
CA LEU A 251 11.66 4.80 -1.11
C LEU A 251 10.60 5.88 -0.82
N TYR A 252 9.34 5.50 -0.61
CA TYR A 252 8.24 6.42 -0.32
C TYR A 252 8.34 7.09 1.07
N GLU A 253 9.21 6.56 1.95
CA GLU A 253 9.55 7.13 3.25
C GLU A 253 10.92 7.83 3.24
N GLU A 254 11.86 7.37 2.40
CA GLU A 254 13.23 7.87 2.37
C GLU A 254 13.45 8.97 1.33
N ALA A 255 12.87 8.86 0.13
CA ALA A 255 13.13 9.80 -0.96
C ALA A 255 12.44 11.15 -0.70
N PRO A 256 13.19 12.26 -0.58
CA PRO A 256 12.63 13.54 -0.12
C PRO A 256 11.67 14.19 -1.13
N ASP A 257 11.76 13.81 -2.41
CA ASP A 257 10.92 14.33 -3.50
C ASP A 257 9.72 13.41 -3.83
N PHE A 258 9.59 12.24 -3.19
CA PHE A 258 8.56 11.25 -3.52
C PHE A 258 7.15 11.86 -3.51
N TRP A 259 6.74 12.46 -2.39
CA TRP A 259 5.39 13.02 -2.26
C TRP A 259 5.18 14.28 -3.12
N LYS A 260 6.25 14.99 -3.49
CA LYS A 260 6.19 16.07 -4.48
C LYS A 260 5.87 15.50 -5.85
N ARG A 261 6.54 14.42 -6.28
CA ARG A 261 6.30 13.72 -7.55
C ARG A 261 4.89 13.14 -7.64
N VAL A 262 4.43 12.49 -6.56
CA VAL A 262 3.03 12.02 -6.46
C VAL A 262 2.04 13.15 -6.68
N LYS A 263 2.26 14.30 -6.05
CA LYS A 263 1.40 15.47 -6.20
C LYS A 263 1.43 16.03 -7.62
N GLU A 264 2.62 16.18 -8.22
CA GLU A 264 2.80 16.71 -9.58
C GLU A 264 2.09 15.85 -10.63
N PHE A 265 2.10 14.53 -10.46
CA PHE A 265 1.37 13.63 -11.35
C PHE A 265 -0.14 13.81 -11.28
N PHE A 266 -0.70 14.11 -10.11
CA PHE A 266 -2.15 14.21 -9.92
C PHE A 266 -2.75 15.59 -10.25
N ILE A 267 -1.94 16.64 -10.23
CA ILE A 267 -2.34 17.99 -10.62
C ILE A 267 -2.10 18.20 -12.12
#